data_f5749b709d36c4c2c51297a52b1a4088
#
_entry.id   f5749b709d36c4c2c51297a52b1a4088
#
_cell.length_a   1.000
_cell.length_b   1.000
_cell.length_c   1.000
_cell.angle_alpha   90.00
_cell.angle_beta   90.00
_cell.angle_gamma   90.00
#
_symmetry.space_group_name_H-M   'P 1'
#
loop_
_entity.id
_entity.type
_entity.pdbx_description
1 polymer ?
#
loop_
_entity_poly.entity_id
_entity_poly.type
_entity_poly.pdbx_seq_one_letter_code
_entity_poly.pdbx_strand_id
1 'polypeptide(L)'
;MASHAQRSRILDAIEALKQYDRCRAVELLREELRQGPPSGERWRSVSRLAAQIGEIDIAIEAARRYSRTEPPSLERLLHYWSELSQYDRTDKAREELGRLSPPLRRQPNVLHLLGTLAGQEGDFAEAERLYREALALNPGQPQTWFALAMIKTFAPGDPDVSAMEALRPATERVEPSIRARFLYGLAKAWHDCGEHDRAFALYSEGAALRRAEERWDPAALERFVDGLIRDFTPEAMERLAPSGETRPALFVNGLPRSGTTLVEQILVSHSRVADGGEVNLLRAALIPTGDHSLDGALRYQQRMAGRADPWGELAGDYFRLLEMRFGTRDLVVDKTLAHSHFMGLLLHMLPGARVVWMRRDPEDTALSCFRTYFTSGVAWSWSLEDIGRFFRLEDRLHAHWSAMFPERIMTVDYQQLAAHPAHWIPRVAEHCGLEVEPGMFESHRTRRGVLTASVQQVRAPITTTRIGTSAAYSKHLEPFRRTYRG
;
A
#
# COMPACT_ATOMS: atom_id res chain seq x y z
N MET A 1 14.91 -3.85 -48.40
CA MET A 1 13.72 -4.34 -47.68
C MET A 1 13.59 -3.51 -46.40
N ALA A 2 12.67 -2.57 -46.35
CA ALA A 2 12.49 -1.73 -45.18
C ALA A 2 11.97 -2.60 -44.02
N SER A 3 12.75 -2.66 -42.94
CA SER A 3 12.31 -3.21 -41.65
C SER A 3 11.03 -2.47 -41.26
N HIS A 4 9.89 -3.15 -41.28
CA HIS A 4 8.72 -2.67 -40.62
C HIS A 4 9.10 -2.50 -39.14
N ALA A 5 9.27 -1.25 -38.71
CA ALA A 5 9.50 -0.95 -37.31
C ALA A 5 8.35 -1.58 -36.52
N GLN A 6 8.67 -2.61 -35.75
CA GLN A 6 7.69 -3.37 -34.98
C GLN A 6 6.97 -2.42 -34.04
N ARG A 7 5.66 -2.19 -34.28
CA ARG A 7 4.85 -1.28 -33.44
C ARG A 7 4.71 -1.90 -32.05
N SER A 8 5.04 -1.15 -31.02
CA SER A 8 4.88 -1.61 -29.63
C SER A 8 3.39 -1.80 -29.30
N ARG A 9 3.05 -2.96 -28.74
CA ARG A 9 1.71 -3.31 -28.26
C ARG A 9 1.30 -2.53 -27.01
N ILE A 10 2.24 -1.86 -26.33
CA ILE A 10 1.96 -1.08 -25.12
C ILE A 10 0.92 0.02 -25.38
N LEU A 11 1.04 0.74 -26.52
CA LEU A 11 0.08 1.80 -26.87
C LEU A 11 -1.31 1.22 -27.13
N ASP A 12 -1.39 0.07 -27.82
CA ASP A 12 -2.65 -0.61 -28.06
C ASP A 12 -3.27 -1.13 -26.75
N ALA A 13 -2.43 -1.60 -25.78
CA ALA A 13 -2.88 -2.02 -24.45
C ALA A 13 -3.40 -0.83 -23.63
N ILE A 14 -2.74 0.33 -23.70
CA ILE A 14 -3.22 1.56 -23.06
C ILE A 14 -4.58 1.98 -23.65
N GLU A 15 -4.73 1.89 -24.97
CA GLU A 15 -6.00 2.23 -25.62
C GLU A 15 -7.13 1.26 -25.23
N ALA A 16 -6.84 -0.05 -25.13
CA ALA A 16 -7.80 -1.02 -24.62
C ALA A 16 -8.24 -0.68 -23.17
N LEU A 17 -7.30 -0.26 -22.30
CA LEU A 17 -7.63 0.16 -20.94
C LEU A 17 -8.48 1.43 -20.88
N LYS A 18 -8.30 2.38 -21.80
CA LYS A 18 -9.18 3.56 -21.90
C LYS A 18 -10.61 3.17 -22.29
N GLN A 19 -10.76 2.06 -22.99
CA GLN A 19 -12.05 1.47 -23.34
C GLN A 19 -12.56 0.48 -22.29
N TYR A 20 -11.86 0.40 -21.13
CA TYR A 20 -12.18 -0.51 -20.03
C TYR A 20 -12.07 -2.00 -20.40
N ASP A 21 -11.36 -2.33 -21.47
CA ASP A 21 -11.10 -3.71 -21.91
C ASP A 21 -9.78 -4.23 -21.33
N ARG A 22 -9.85 -4.65 -20.06
CA ARG A 22 -8.69 -5.22 -19.35
C ARG A 22 -8.22 -6.52 -20.00
N CYS A 23 -9.14 -7.39 -20.44
CA CYS A 23 -8.79 -8.67 -21.07
C CYS A 23 -7.93 -8.45 -22.32
N ARG A 24 -8.33 -7.52 -23.18
CA ARG A 24 -7.57 -7.17 -24.40
C ARG A 24 -6.20 -6.57 -24.06
N ALA A 25 -6.13 -5.73 -23.05
CA ALA A 25 -4.85 -5.17 -22.57
C ALA A 25 -3.88 -6.28 -22.12
N VAL A 26 -4.37 -7.26 -21.37
CA VAL A 26 -3.56 -8.42 -20.91
C VAL A 26 -3.06 -9.25 -22.09
N GLU A 27 -3.92 -9.53 -23.09
CA GLU A 27 -3.51 -10.24 -24.30
C GLU A 27 -2.38 -9.51 -25.04
N LEU A 28 -2.52 -8.21 -25.23
CA LEU A 28 -1.52 -7.36 -25.89
C LEU A 28 -0.19 -7.33 -25.15
N LEU A 29 -0.22 -7.28 -23.81
CA LEU A 29 1.00 -7.38 -23.02
C LEU A 29 1.67 -8.77 -23.10
N ARG A 30 0.88 -9.85 -23.19
CA ARG A 30 1.40 -11.19 -23.43
C ARG A 30 2.01 -11.32 -24.82
N GLU A 31 1.40 -10.69 -25.85
CA GLU A 31 1.99 -10.60 -27.18
C GLU A 31 3.31 -9.84 -27.17
N GLU A 32 3.40 -8.72 -26.45
CA GLU A 32 4.64 -7.95 -26.29
C GLU A 32 5.74 -8.77 -25.62
N LEU A 33 5.40 -9.59 -24.61
CA LEU A 33 6.37 -10.54 -24.03
C LEU A 33 6.88 -11.56 -25.04
N ARG A 34 6.05 -12.03 -25.95
CA ARG A 34 6.47 -13.02 -26.96
C ARG A 34 7.32 -12.41 -28.06
N GLN A 35 6.97 -11.26 -28.56
CA GLN A 35 7.62 -10.60 -29.70
C GLN A 35 8.82 -9.74 -29.29
N GLY A 36 8.78 -9.17 -28.09
CA GLY A 36 9.69 -8.16 -27.57
C GLY A 36 9.33 -6.74 -28.06
N PRO A 37 9.62 -5.72 -27.23
CA PRO A 37 9.46 -4.33 -27.62
C PRO A 37 10.57 -3.90 -28.58
N PRO A 38 10.36 -2.79 -29.34
CA PRO A 38 11.34 -2.25 -30.28
C PRO A 38 12.68 -1.84 -29.63
N SER A 39 12.71 -1.58 -28.33
CA SER A 39 13.91 -1.30 -27.56
C SER A 39 13.81 -1.88 -26.14
N GLY A 40 14.95 -2.30 -25.58
CA GLY A 40 15.01 -2.88 -24.22
C GLY A 40 14.50 -1.96 -23.14
N GLU A 41 14.62 -0.64 -23.28
CA GLU A 41 14.11 0.36 -22.32
C GLU A 41 12.58 0.30 -22.16
N ARG A 42 11.85 -0.13 -23.17
CA ARG A 42 10.39 -0.24 -23.11
C ARG A 42 9.89 -1.36 -22.20
N TRP A 43 10.75 -2.31 -21.84
CA TRP A 43 10.41 -3.33 -20.85
C TRP A 43 9.97 -2.74 -19.50
N ARG A 44 10.54 -1.58 -19.11
CA ARG A 44 10.10 -0.85 -17.92
C ARG A 44 8.63 -0.41 -18.02
N SER A 45 8.21 0.05 -19.20
CA SER A 45 6.81 0.45 -19.43
C SER A 45 5.86 -0.75 -19.43
N VAL A 46 6.28 -1.90 -19.98
CA VAL A 46 5.52 -3.15 -19.92
C VAL A 46 5.33 -3.59 -18.48
N SER A 47 6.42 -3.61 -17.69
CA SER A 47 6.39 -3.99 -16.27
C SER A 47 5.41 -3.10 -15.49
N ARG A 48 5.52 -1.78 -15.61
CA ARG A 48 4.66 -0.83 -14.91
C ARG A 48 3.18 -0.98 -15.29
N LEU A 49 2.88 -1.11 -16.58
CA LEU A 49 1.50 -1.25 -17.04
C LEU A 49 0.90 -2.57 -16.57
N ALA A 50 1.65 -3.67 -16.65
CA ALA A 50 1.23 -4.99 -16.16
C ALA A 50 0.94 -4.95 -14.65
N ALA A 51 1.83 -4.31 -13.86
CA ALA A 51 1.63 -4.13 -12.42
C ALA A 51 0.35 -3.35 -12.09
N GLN A 52 0.07 -2.25 -12.83
CA GLN A 52 -1.13 -1.42 -12.64
C GLN A 52 -2.44 -2.18 -12.86
N ILE A 53 -2.43 -3.18 -13.74
CA ILE A 53 -3.61 -4.00 -14.03
C ILE A 53 -3.58 -5.37 -13.32
N GLY A 54 -2.67 -5.56 -12.35
CA GLY A 54 -2.60 -6.74 -11.49
C GLY A 54 -1.89 -7.96 -12.10
N GLU A 55 -1.37 -7.88 -13.34
CA GLU A 55 -0.69 -9.00 -14.02
C GLU A 55 0.78 -9.09 -13.59
N ILE A 56 0.99 -9.55 -12.35
CA ILE A 56 2.30 -9.53 -11.67
C ILE A 56 3.34 -10.41 -12.37
N ASP A 57 2.95 -11.57 -12.90
CA ASP A 57 3.88 -12.44 -13.62
C ASP A 57 4.43 -11.77 -14.88
N ILE A 58 3.58 -11.01 -15.60
CA ILE A 58 4.00 -10.21 -16.76
C ILE A 58 4.93 -9.07 -16.27
N ALA A 59 4.58 -8.41 -15.15
CA ALA A 59 5.37 -7.33 -14.59
C ALA A 59 6.77 -7.79 -14.20
N ILE A 60 6.91 -8.90 -13.47
CA ILE A 60 8.18 -9.49 -13.04
C ILE A 60 9.01 -9.92 -14.25
N GLU A 61 8.42 -10.61 -15.23
CA GLU A 61 9.15 -11.06 -16.42
C GLU A 61 9.66 -9.87 -17.25
N ALA A 62 8.85 -8.83 -17.42
CA ALA A 62 9.27 -7.61 -18.10
C ALA A 62 10.39 -6.88 -17.34
N ALA A 63 10.30 -6.78 -16.00
CA ALA A 63 11.36 -6.20 -15.16
C ALA A 63 12.67 -7.01 -15.26
N ARG A 64 12.57 -8.34 -15.30
CA ARG A 64 13.72 -9.22 -15.52
C ARG A 64 14.38 -8.97 -16.87
N ARG A 65 13.61 -8.80 -17.94
CA ARG A 65 14.14 -8.47 -19.28
C ARG A 65 14.74 -7.07 -19.32
N TYR A 66 14.11 -6.11 -18.62
CA TYR A 66 14.67 -4.78 -18.47
C TYR A 66 16.04 -4.80 -17.80
N SER A 67 16.19 -5.57 -16.73
CA SER A 67 17.47 -5.69 -16.03
C SER A 67 18.61 -6.27 -16.87
N ARG A 68 18.29 -7.02 -17.93
CA ARG A 68 19.23 -7.65 -18.86
C ARG A 68 19.48 -6.85 -20.15
N THR A 69 18.92 -5.65 -20.27
CA THR A 69 19.09 -4.78 -21.43
C THR A 69 20.53 -4.23 -21.48
N GLU A 70 21.15 -4.29 -22.63
CA GLU A 70 22.50 -3.76 -22.86
C GLU A 70 22.47 -2.21 -23.00
N PRO A 71 23.50 -1.48 -22.51
CA PRO A 71 24.61 -2.01 -21.70
C PRO A 71 24.15 -2.38 -20.28
N PRO A 72 24.85 -3.31 -19.57
CA PRO A 72 24.50 -3.71 -18.21
C PRO A 72 24.46 -2.51 -17.25
N SER A 73 23.45 -2.48 -16.37
CA SER A 73 23.27 -1.38 -15.41
C SER A 73 22.90 -1.92 -14.03
N LEU A 74 23.66 -1.50 -13.01
CA LEU A 74 23.32 -1.83 -11.61
C LEU A 74 21.96 -1.24 -11.22
N GLU A 75 21.61 -0.05 -11.71
CA GLU A 75 20.31 0.58 -11.44
C GLU A 75 19.14 -0.29 -11.92
N ARG A 76 19.24 -0.89 -13.13
CA ARG A 76 18.21 -1.78 -13.65
C ARG A 76 18.11 -3.09 -12.86
N LEU A 77 19.24 -3.61 -12.38
CA LEU A 77 19.25 -4.78 -11.50
C LEU A 77 18.58 -4.45 -10.15
N LEU A 78 18.94 -3.32 -9.53
CA LEU A 78 18.32 -2.86 -8.28
C LEU A 78 16.81 -2.67 -8.44
N HIS A 79 16.38 -2.11 -9.57
CA HIS A 79 14.95 -1.98 -9.87
C HIS A 79 14.26 -3.35 -9.92
N TYR A 80 14.82 -4.32 -10.65
CA TYR A 80 14.25 -5.66 -10.74
C TYR A 80 14.16 -6.37 -9.38
N TRP A 81 15.20 -6.28 -8.56
CA TRP A 81 15.19 -6.88 -7.22
C TRP A 81 14.21 -6.20 -6.27
N SER A 82 14.04 -4.89 -6.39
CA SER A 82 13.01 -4.15 -5.66
C SER A 82 11.59 -4.59 -6.06
N GLU A 83 11.34 -4.79 -7.36
CA GLU A 83 10.07 -5.34 -7.84
C GLU A 83 9.81 -6.75 -7.30
N LEU A 84 10.81 -7.63 -7.30
CA LEU A 84 10.69 -8.96 -6.70
C LEU A 84 10.27 -8.88 -5.23
N SER A 85 10.90 -8.00 -4.45
CA SER A 85 10.57 -7.78 -3.04
C SER A 85 9.15 -7.26 -2.86
N GLN A 86 8.71 -6.32 -3.70
CA GLN A 86 7.37 -5.74 -3.65
C GLN A 86 6.26 -6.77 -3.94
N TYR A 87 6.58 -7.82 -4.69
CA TYR A 87 5.65 -8.89 -5.03
C TYR A 87 5.86 -10.18 -4.21
N ASP A 88 6.41 -10.06 -3.01
CA ASP A 88 6.62 -11.19 -2.09
C ASP A 88 7.53 -12.31 -2.67
N ARG A 89 8.47 -11.94 -3.54
CA ARG A 89 9.52 -12.83 -4.10
C ARG A 89 10.89 -12.51 -3.50
N THR A 90 10.93 -12.19 -2.19
CA THR A 90 12.14 -11.77 -1.47
C THR A 90 13.23 -12.84 -1.53
N ASP A 91 12.87 -14.12 -1.41
CA ASP A 91 13.82 -15.24 -1.52
C ASP A 91 14.56 -15.23 -2.86
N LYS A 92 13.83 -15.00 -3.97
CA LYS A 92 14.41 -14.92 -5.31
C LYS A 92 15.32 -13.71 -5.44
N ALA A 93 14.94 -12.57 -4.88
CA ALA A 93 15.78 -11.38 -4.86
C ALA A 93 17.10 -11.65 -4.11
N ARG A 94 17.03 -12.32 -2.94
CA ARG A 94 18.21 -12.72 -2.16
C ARG A 94 19.11 -13.72 -2.91
N GLU A 95 18.53 -14.72 -3.55
CA GLU A 95 19.26 -15.70 -4.34
C GLU A 95 20.08 -15.01 -5.44
N GLU A 96 19.47 -14.09 -6.20
CA GLU A 96 20.16 -13.35 -7.27
C GLU A 96 21.22 -12.39 -6.72
N LEU A 97 20.93 -11.68 -5.63
CA LEU A 97 21.90 -10.84 -4.93
C LEU A 97 23.09 -11.64 -4.38
N GLY A 98 22.84 -12.88 -3.94
CA GLY A 98 23.88 -13.81 -3.49
C GLY A 98 24.86 -14.22 -4.57
N ARG A 99 24.45 -14.16 -5.85
CA ARG A 99 25.30 -14.50 -7.01
C ARG A 99 26.18 -13.36 -7.50
N LEU A 100 26.02 -12.15 -6.92
CA LEU A 100 26.87 -11.01 -7.28
C LEU A 100 28.33 -11.23 -6.87
N SER A 101 29.23 -10.70 -7.70
CA SER A 101 30.63 -10.67 -7.32
C SER A 101 30.87 -9.86 -6.04
N PRO A 102 31.85 -10.20 -5.20
CA PRO A 102 32.11 -9.49 -3.94
C PRO A 102 32.21 -7.95 -4.08
N PRO A 103 32.88 -7.39 -5.12
CA PRO A 103 32.92 -5.94 -5.30
C PRO A 103 31.56 -5.30 -5.55
N LEU A 104 30.68 -5.94 -6.36
CA LEU A 104 29.34 -5.44 -6.62
C LEU A 104 28.45 -5.55 -5.38
N ARG A 105 28.57 -6.64 -4.63
CA ARG A 105 27.80 -6.86 -3.40
C ARG A 105 28.09 -5.82 -2.33
N ARG A 106 29.32 -5.25 -2.32
CA ARG A 106 29.73 -4.18 -1.40
C ARG A 106 29.42 -2.77 -1.89
N GLN A 107 28.72 -2.61 -3.00
CA GLN A 107 28.25 -1.28 -3.42
C GLN A 107 27.24 -0.73 -2.41
N PRO A 108 27.29 0.57 -2.04
CA PRO A 108 26.38 1.15 -1.05
C PRO A 108 24.89 0.92 -1.35
N ASN A 109 24.49 1.02 -2.62
CA ASN A 109 23.11 0.80 -3.02
C ASN A 109 22.67 -0.67 -2.89
N VAL A 110 23.57 -1.63 -3.08
CA VAL A 110 23.31 -3.06 -2.89
C VAL A 110 23.18 -3.38 -1.40
N LEU A 111 24.09 -2.85 -0.57
CA LEU A 111 24.02 -2.96 0.90
C LEU A 111 22.72 -2.35 1.44
N HIS A 112 22.31 -1.17 0.93
CA HIS A 112 21.04 -0.56 1.27
C HIS A 112 19.85 -1.49 0.94
N LEU A 113 19.82 -2.07 -0.27
CA LEU A 113 18.77 -3.01 -0.65
C LEU A 113 18.74 -4.26 0.23
N LEU A 114 19.91 -4.86 0.49
CA LEU A 114 20.04 -6.01 1.41
C LEU A 114 19.53 -5.67 2.81
N GLY A 115 19.83 -4.47 3.33
CA GLY A 115 19.30 -3.97 4.59
C GLY A 115 17.78 -3.81 4.56
N THR A 116 17.23 -3.34 3.44
CA THR A 116 15.77 -3.21 3.26
C THR A 116 15.09 -4.59 3.30
N LEU A 117 15.64 -5.59 2.60
CA LEU A 117 15.13 -6.97 2.63
C LEU A 117 15.19 -7.56 4.05
N ALA A 118 16.30 -7.38 4.77
CA ALA A 118 16.43 -7.83 6.15
C ALA A 118 15.37 -7.17 7.07
N GLY A 119 15.15 -5.86 6.91
CA GLY A 119 14.14 -5.13 7.68
C GLY A 119 12.71 -5.61 7.41
N GLN A 120 12.36 -5.94 6.16
CA GLN A 120 11.06 -6.50 5.79
C GLN A 120 10.81 -7.87 6.43
N GLU A 121 11.85 -8.69 6.53
CA GLU A 121 11.80 -9.99 7.21
C GLU A 121 11.80 -9.86 8.75
N GLY A 122 12.13 -8.65 9.26
CA GLY A 122 12.18 -8.34 10.69
C GLY A 122 13.53 -8.61 11.34
N ASP A 123 14.56 -8.87 10.56
CA ASP A 123 15.95 -8.91 11.05
C ASP A 123 16.52 -7.48 11.09
N PHE A 124 16.06 -6.71 12.10
CA PHE A 124 16.47 -5.32 12.26
C PHE A 124 17.95 -5.18 12.63
N ALA A 125 18.54 -6.18 13.27
CA ALA A 125 19.97 -6.17 13.60
C ALA A 125 20.84 -6.26 12.34
N GLU A 126 20.51 -7.17 11.45
CA GLU A 126 21.18 -7.30 10.16
C GLU A 126 20.91 -6.10 9.25
N ALA A 127 19.67 -5.57 9.25
CA ALA A 127 19.33 -4.36 8.52
C ALA A 127 20.17 -3.15 8.98
N GLU A 128 20.30 -2.94 10.29
CA GLU A 128 21.13 -1.86 10.85
C GLU A 128 22.60 -2.04 10.46
N ARG A 129 23.14 -3.24 10.58
CA ARG A 129 24.53 -3.54 10.21
C ARG A 129 24.80 -3.18 8.75
N LEU A 130 23.90 -3.59 7.85
CA LEU A 130 24.03 -3.34 6.41
C LEU A 130 23.89 -1.85 6.06
N TYR A 131 22.96 -1.12 6.70
CA TYR A 131 22.84 0.32 6.50
C TYR A 131 24.06 1.07 7.01
N ARG A 132 24.65 0.66 8.16
CA ARG A 132 25.90 1.25 8.66
C ARG A 132 27.08 0.99 7.74
N GLU A 133 27.19 -0.21 7.18
CA GLU A 133 28.21 -0.52 6.18
C GLU A 133 28.04 0.33 4.91
N ALA A 134 26.81 0.51 4.43
CA ALA A 134 26.50 1.38 3.30
C ALA A 134 26.89 2.85 3.58
N LEU A 135 26.57 3.36 4.78
CA LEU A 135 26.89 4.74 5.20
C LEU A 135 28.37 4.94 5.47
N ALA A 136 29.12 3.93 5.91
CA ALA A 136 30.57 4.00 6.02
C ALA A 136 31.25 4.19 4.65
N LEU A 137 30.68 3.59 3.59
CA LEU A 137 31.17 3.74 2.23
C LEU A 137 30.65 5.03 1.55
N ASN A 138 29.45 5.47 1.86
CA ASN A 138 28.85 6.67 1.33
C ASN A 138 28.02 7.39 2.42
N PRO A 139 28.65 8.22 3.27
CA PRO A 139 27.96 8.95 4.34
C PRO A 139 26.90 9.95 3.81
N GLY A 140 27.04 10.38 2.56
CA GLY A 140 26.15 11.33 1.90
C GLY A 140 24.90 10.72 1.28
N GLN A 141 24.49 9.50 1.64
CA GLN A 141 23.33 8.80 1.05
C GLN A 141 22.04 9.03 1.86
N PRO A 142 21.17 9.99 1.50
CA PRO A 142 20.01 10.36 2.30
C PRO A 142 19.00 9.23 2.53
N GLN A 143 18.80 8.38 1.50
CA GLN A 143 17.85 7.26 1.59
C GLN A 143 18.27 6.21 2.63
N THR A 144 19.57 6.00 2.79
CA THR A 144 20.08 5.03 3.80
C THR A 144 19.96 5.59 5.20
N TRP A 145 20.17 6.90 5.39
CA TRP A 145 19.88 7.56 6.66
C TRP A 145 18.41 7.47 7.04
N PHE A 146 17.50 7.67 6.09
CA PHE A 146 16.08 7.47 6.33
C PHE A 146 15.77 6.02 6.73
N ALA A 147 16.29 5.04 6.00
CA ALA A 147 16.06 3.63 6.27
C ALA A 147 16.57 3.21 7.67
N LEU A 148 17.77 3.66 8.04
CA LEU A 148 18.32 3.48 9.37
C LEU A 148 17.43 4.14 10.44
N ALA A 149 16.97 5.37 10.21
CA ALA A 149 16.10 6.09 11.13
C ALA A 149 14.77 5.35 11.37
N MET A 150 14.24 4.64 10.38
CA MET A 150 12.97 3.92 10.53
C MET A 150 13.09 2.67 11.41
N ILE A 151 14.26 2.10 11.57
CA ILE A 151 14.47 0.89 12.38
C ILE A 151 15.15 1.16 13.73
N LYS A 152 15.84 2.30 13.90
CA LYS A 152 16.53 2.71 15.11
C LYS A 152 15.64 3.59 16.00
N THR A 153 15.78 3.47 17.32
CA THR A 153 15.28 4.45 18.29
C THR A 153 16.44 5.33 18.75
N PHE A 154 16.27 6.65 18.68
CA PHE A 154 17.30 7.62 19.03
C PHE A 154 17.13 8.12 20.45
N ALA A 155 18.25 8.53 21.06
CA ALA A 155 18.29 9.17 22.38
C ALA A 155 18.93 10.57 22.26
N PRO A 156 18.70 11.48 23.21
CA PRO A 156 19.40 12.77 23.26
C PRO A 156 20.93 12.58 23.25
N GLY A 157 21.62 13.30 22.35
CA GLY A 157 23.06 13.19 22.18
C GLY A 157 23.54 12.06 21.25
N ASP A 158 22.62 11.33 20.61
CA ASP A 158 22.96 10.29 19.63
C ASP A 158 23.82 10.86 18.48
N PRO A 159 25.01 10.27 18.18
CA PRO A 159 25.90 10.81 17.16
C PRO A 159 25.32 10.74 15.74
N ASP A 160 24.40 9.82 15.46
CA ASP A 160 23.74 9.72 14.17
C ASP A 160 22.85 10.94 13.90
N VAL A 161 22.21 11.52 14.94
CA VAL A 161 21.42 12.76 14.79
C VAL A 161 22.33 13.92 14.38
N SER A 162 23.51 14.04 14.99
CA SER A 162 24.49 15.06 14.63
C SER A 162 25.03 14.87 13.21
N ALA A 163 25.26 13.62 12.79
CA ALA A 163 25.67 13.30 11.42
C ALA A 163 24.60 13.66 10.39
N MET A 164 23.33 13.36 10.68
CA MET A 164 22.20 13.73 9.81
C MET A 164 22.02 15.26 9.74
N GLU A 165 22.17 16.00 10.84
CA GLU A 165 22.13 17.48 10.83
C GLU A 165 23.28 18.08 9.99
N ALA A 166 24.47 17.53 10.10
CA ALA A 166 25.60 17.97 9.27
C ALA A 166 25.39 17.70 7.77
N LEU A 167 24.66 16.64 7.41
CA LEU A 167 24.33 16.30 6.02
C LEU A 167 23.21 17.18 5.46
N ARG A 168 22.32 17.73 6.30
CA ARG A 168 21.10 18.43 5.88
C ARG A 168 21.33 19.50 4.81
N PRO A 169 22.35 20.42 4.89
CA PRO A 169 22.60 21.41 3.85
C PRO A 169 22.92 20.80 2.48
N ALA A 170 23.63 19.68 2.44
CA ALA A 170 23.97 19.01 1.20
C ALA A 170 22.73 18.41 0.50
N THR A 171 21.68 18.07 1.27
CA THR A 171 20.42 17.55 0.70
C THR A 171 19.61 18.61 -0.07
N GLU A 172 19.94 19.89 0.01
CA GLU A 172 19.28 20.94 -0.78
C GLU A 172 19.52 20.81 -2.29
N ARG A 173 20.55 20.07 -2.67
CA ARG A 173 20.96 19.85 -4.06
C ARG A 173 20.45 18.55 -4.66
N VAL A 174 19.76 17.71 -3.88
CA VAL A 174 19.20 16.47 -4.38
C VAL A 174 17.72 16.64 -4.78
N GLU A 175 17.18 15.65 -5.46
CA GLU A 175 15.77 15.64 -5.86
C GLU A 175 14.84 15.86 -4.64
N PRO A 176 13.78 16.69 -4.77
CA PRO A 176 12.89 17.05 -3.66
C PRO A 176 12.32 15.85 -2.92
N SER A 177 11.95 14.78 -3.62
CA SER A 177 11.43 13.55 -3.01
C SER A 177 12.47 12.84 -2.12
N ILE A 178 13.75 12.85 -2.52
CA ILE A 178 14.85 12.26 -1.75
C ILE A 178 15.12 13.13 -0.51
N ARG A 179 15.16 14.47 -0.68
CA ARG A 179 15.29 15.40 0.44
C ARG A 179 14.15 15.26 1.43
N ALA A 180 12.91 15.20 0.95
CA ALA A 180 11.75 15.05 1.81
C ALA A 180 11.86 13.76 2.65
N ARG A 181 12.22 12.64 2.03
CA ARG A 181 12.42 11.37 2.73
C ARG A 181 13.47 11.49 3.84
N PHE A 182 14.61 12.14 3.55
CA PHE A 182 15.66 12.38 4.53
C PHE A 182 15.15 13.22 5.71
N LEU A 183 14.41 14.32 5.43
CA LEU A 183 13.84 15.20 6.45
C LEU A 183 12.88 14.44 7.37
N TYR A 184 12.07 13.50 6.84
CA TYR A 184 11.23 12.62 7.64
C TYR A 184 12.05 11.71 8.57
N GLY A 185 13.19 11.19 8.10
CA GLY A 185 14.12 10.42 8.92
C GLY A 185 14.71 11.24 10.06
N LEU A 186 15.18 12.44 9.77
CA LEU A 186 15.74 13.38 10.76
C LEU A 186 14.64 13.86 11.74
N ALA A 187 13.43 14.14 11.25
CA ALA A 187 12.30 14.49 12.09
C ALA A 187 11.94 13.35 13.08
N LYS A 188 11.96 12.09 12.61
CA LYS A 188 11.76 10.94 13.49
C LYS A 188 12.85 10.82 14.56
N ALA A 189 14.10 11.09 14.21
CA ALA A 189 15.20 11.08 15.17
C ALA A 189 15.00 12.15 16.26
N TRP A 190 14.59 13.36 15.91
CA TRP A 190 14.25 14.40 16.89
C TRP A 190 12.99 14.09 17.69
N HIS A 191 11.99 13.46 17.07
CA HIS A 191 10.82 12.98 17.81
C HIS A 191 11.21 11.99 18.91
N ASP A 192 12.06 11.03 18.61
CA ASP A 192 12.54 10.04 19.59
C ASP A 192 13.33 10.70 20.74
N CYS A 193 14.06 11.77 20.45
CA CYS A 193 14.77 12.58 21.44
C CYS A 193 13.85 13.48 22.29
N GLY A 194 12.52 13.50 22.03
CA GLY A 194 11.55 14.35 22.73
C GLY A 194 11.45 15.78 22.21
N GLU A 195 12.21 16.14 21.17
CA GLU A 195 12.26 17.49 20.54
C GLU A 195 11.11 17.68 19.53
N HIS A 196 9.87 17.67 20.05
CA HIS A 196 8.67 17.58 19.22
C HIS A 196 8.46 18.76 18.26
N ASP A 197 8.79 19.98 18.68
CA ASP A 197 8.67 21.18 17.83
C ASP A 197 9.67 21.14 16.66
N ARG A 198 10.89 20.73 16.95
CA ARG A 198 11.93 20.57 15.93
C ARG A 198 11.56 19.46 14.94
N ALA A 199 11.08 18.36 15.46
CA ALA A 199 10.56 17.26 14.64
C ALA A 199 9.41 17.72 13.75
N PHE A 200 8.45 18.47 14.30
CA PHE A 200 7.31 18.97 13.53
C PHE A 200 7.72 19.93 12.40
N ALA A 201 8.67 20.83 12.66
CA ALA A 201 9.21 21.73 11.63
C ALA A 201 9.83 20.95 10.45
N LEU A 202 10.58 19.88 10.73
CA LEU A 202 11.21 19.04 9.71
C LEU A 202 10.17 18.21 8.93
N TYR A 203 9.17 17.62 9.62
CA TYR A 203 8.03 16.97 8.94
C TYR A 203 7.31 17.93 8.02
N SER A 204 7.08 19.19 8.46
CA SER A 204 6.40 20.21 7.68
C SER A 204 7.21 20.62 6.45
N GLU A 205 8.53 20.77 6.58
CA GLU A 205 9.45 21.05 5.46
C GLU A 205 9.40 19.90 4.42
N GLY A 206 9.53 18.66 4.87
CA GLY A 206 9.48 17.49 4.00
C GLY A 206 8.10 17.31 3.32
N ALA A 207 7.03 17.56 4.06
CA ALA A 207 5.66 17.51 3.52
C ALA A 207 5.42 18.58 2.46
N ALA A 208 5.92 19.80 2.67
CA ALA A 208 5.81 20.89 1.69
C ALA A 208 6.50 20.55 0.36
N LEU A 209 7.67 19.90 0.39
CA LEU A 209 8.36 19.40 -0.81
C LEU A 209 7.49 18.40 -1.58
N ARG A 210 6.91 17.42 -0.88
CA ARG A 210 6.05 16.40 -1.51
C ARG A 210 4.75 17.00 -2.05
N ARG A 211 4.13 17.93 -1.32
CA ARG A 211 2.91 18.62 -1.74
C ARG A 211 3.10 19.42 -3.02
N ALA A 212 4.30 19.96 -3.25
CA ALA A 212 4.64 20.67 -4.48
C ALA A 212 4.71 19.74 -5.71
N GLU A 213 5.10 18.48 -5.51
CA GLU A 213 5.22 17.48 -6.57
C GLU A 213 3.91 16.70 -6.81
N GLU A 214 3.15 16.43 -5.75
CA GLU A 214 1.92 15.63 -5.82
C GLU A 214 0.68 16.51 -5.65
N ARG A 215 -0.06 16.68 -6.74
CA ARG A 215 -1.32 17.43 -6.70
C ARG A 215 -2.44 16.55 -6.14
N TRP A 216 -3.18 17.09 -5.18
CA TRP A 216 -4.42 16.53 -4.69
C TRP A 216 -5.57 17.52 -4.95
N ASP A 217 -6.67 17.03 -5.49
CA ASP A 217 -7.89 17.80 -5.74
C ASP A 217 -8.98 17.39 -4.74
N PRO A 218 -9.12 18.09 -3.60
CA PRO A 218 -10.14 17.77 -2.60
C PRO A 218 -11.56 17.92 -3.14
N ALA A 219 -11.82 18.87 -4.04
CA ALA A 219 -13.14 19.09 -4.59
C ALA A 219 -13.57 17.97 -5.55
N ALA A 220 -12.62 17.42 -6.31
CA ALA A 220 -12.90 16.25 -7.15
C ALA A 220 -13.23 15.02 -6.30
N LEU A 221 -12.48 14.78 -5.21
CA LEU A 221 -12.78 13.68 -4.28
C LEU A 221 -14.13 13.88 -3.58
N GLU A 222 -14.46 15.09 -3.15
CA GLU A 222 -15.75 15.39 -2.51
C GLU A 222 -16.91 15.10 -3.46
N ARG A 223 -16.84 15.57 -4.72
CA ARG A 223 -17.84 15.25 -5.75
C ARG A 223 -17.98 13.75 -6.00
N PHE A 224 -16.86 13.02 -6.00
CA PHE A 224 -16.87 11.57 -6.16
C PHE A 224 -17.56 10.88 -4.98
N VAL A 225 -17.23 11.25 -3.74
CA VAL A 225 -17.88 10.73 -2.51
C VAL A 225 -19.36 11.06 -2.49
N ASP A 226 -19.74 12.31 -2.83
CA ASP A 226 -21.14 12.72 -2.95
C ASP A 226 -21.89 11.87 -3.96
N GLY A 227 -21.25 11.57 -5.10
CA GLY A 227 -21.80 10.67 -6.12
C GLY A 227 -22.02 9.26 -5.58
N LEU A 228 -21.02 8.68 -4.89
CA LEU A 228 -21.16 7.35 -4.31
C LEU A 228 -22.33 7.28 -3.31
N ILE A 229 -22.42 8.24 -2.38
CA ILE A 229 -23.46 8.25 -1.35
C ILE A 229 -24.85 8.47 -1.95
N ARG A 230 -24.98 9.34 -2.96
CA ARG A 230 -26.25 9.63 -3.63
C ARG A 230 -26.75 8.45 -4.46
N ASP A 231 -25.83 7.81 -5.21
CA ASP A 231 -26.21 6.88 -6.29
C ASP A 231 -26.30 5.43 -5.80
N PHE A 232 -25.45 5.01 -4.84
CA PHE A 232 -25.53 3.67 -4.26
C PHE A 232 -26.56 3.64 -3.13
N THR A 233 -27.81 3.34 -3.47
CA THR A 233 -28.90 3.07 -2.51
C THR A 233 -29.31 1.61 -2.60
N PRO A 234 -30.02 1.04 -1.61
CA PRO A 234 -30.54 -0.33 -1.68
C PRO A 234 -31.31 -0.59 -2.99
N GLU A 235 -32.23 0.31 -3.34
CA GLU A 235 -33.08 0.21 -4.52
C GLU A 235 -32.25 0.32 -5.82
N ALA A 236 -31.23 1.14 -5.83
CA ALA A 236 -30.33 1.28 -6.98
C ALA A 236 -29.45 0.03 -7.17
N MET A 237 -29.02 -0.62 -6.09
CA MET A 237 -28.27 -1.87 -6.13
C MET A 237 -29.09 -3.05 -6.68
N GLU A 238 -30.41 -3.06 -6.48
CA GLU A 238 -31.33 -4.08 -7.06
C GLU A 238 -31.35 -4.06 -8.59
N ARG A 239 -30.88 -2.99 -9.22
CA ARG A 239 -30.76 -2.89 -10.70
C ARG A 239 -29.57 -3.66 -11.26
N LEU A 240 -28.62 -4.01 -10.42
CA LEU A 240 -27.47 -4.84 -10.80
C LEU A 240 -27.86 -6.31 -10.76
N ALA A 241 -27.52 -7.03 -11.81
CA ALA A 241 -27.70 -8.49 -11.82
C ALA A 241 -26.88 -9.14 -10.70
N PRO A 242 -27.39 -10.17 -10.03
CA PRO A 242 -26.65 -10.81 -8.94
C PRO A 242 -25.36 -11.46 -9.42
N SER A 243 -24.36 -11.51 -8.56
CA SER A 243 -23.15 -12.31 -8.75
C SER A 243 -23.40 -13.73 -8.25
N GLY A 244 -23.04 -14.70 -9.06
CA GLY A 244 -23.07 -16.13 -8.67
C GLY A 244 -21.84 -16.58 -7.88
N GLU A 245 -20.91 -15.69 -7.56
CA GLU A 245 -19.71 -16.00 -6.78
C GLU A 245 -20.07 -16.29 -5.32
N THR A 246 -19.60 -17.42 -4.78
CA THR A 246 -19.92 -17.85 -3.41
C THR A 246 -18.71 -17.97 -2.50
N ARG A 247 -17.50 -17.84 -3.05
CA ARG A 247 -16.28 -17.95 -2.24
C ARG A 247 -16.21 -16.86 -1.17
N PRO A 248 -15.78 -17.18 0.05
CA PRO A 248 -15.54 -16.20 1.08
C PRO A 248 -14.35 -15.32 0.69
N ALA A 249 -14.41 -14.05 1.09
CA ALA A 249 -13.32 -13.08 0.90
C ALA A 249 -13.22 -12.19 2.14
N LEU A 250 -12.01 -11.88 2.59
CA LEU A 250 -11.77 -11.08 3.78
C LEU A 250 -11.07 -9.76 3.40
N PHE A 251 -11.67 -8.68 3.89
CA PHE A 251 -11.17 -7.34 3.67
C PHE A 251 -10.94 -6.61 4.99
N VAL A 252 -9.81 -5.91 5.08
CA VAL A 252 -9.56 -4.96 6.17
C VAL A 252 -9.49 -3.56 5.55
N ASN A 253 -10.38 -2.67 5.98
CA ASN A 253 -10.46 -1.30 5.53
C ASN A 253 -10.28 -0.31 6.68
N GLY A 254 -10.03 0.94 6.37
CA GLY A 254 -9.86 2.04 7.31
C GLY A 254 -8.78 3.01 6.87
N LEU A 255 -8.68 4.13 7.57
CA LEU A 255 -7.62 5.11 7.30
C LEU A 255 -6.24 4.47 7.49
N PRO A 256 -5.23 4.88 6.71
CA PRO A 256 -3.85 4.54 7.03
C PRO A 256 -3.56 4.89 8.51
N ARG A 257 -2.80 4.05 9.18
CA ARG A 257 -2.40 4.26 10.60
C ARG A 257 -3.54 4.13 11.62
N SER A 258 -4.72 3.67 11.24
CA SER A 258 -5.84 3.42 12.15
C SER A 258 -5.78 2.06 12.86
N GLY A 259 -4.74 1.24 12.62
CA GLY A 259 -4.61 -0.09 13.22
C GLY A 259 -4.97 -1.24 12.27
N THR A 260 -5.17 -0.98 11.00
CA THR A 260 -5.48 -1.98 9.96
C THR A 260 -4.45 -3.11 9.92
N THR A 261 -3.15 -2.81 10.09
CA THR A 261 -2.08 -3.83 10.13
C THR A 261 -2.18 -4.71 11.39
N LEU A 262 -2.70 -4.19 12.51
CA LEU A 262 -2.91 -5.00 13.72
C LEU A 262 -3.99 -6.05 13.50
N VAL A 263 -5.14 -5.66 12.94
CA VAL A 263 -6.23 -6.60 12.65
C VAL A 263 -5.81 -7.59 11.57
N GLU A 264 -5.14 -7.14 10.51
CA GLU A 264 -4.56 -8.05 9.52
C GLU A 264 -3.65 -9.08 10.18
N GLN A 265 -2.74 -8.65 11.07
CA GLN A 265 -1.83 -9.54 11.79
C GLN A 265 -2.57 -10.56 12.65
N ILE A 266 -3.65 -10.15 13.32
CA ILE A 266 -4.52 -11.05 14.10
C ILE A 266 -5.16 -12.09 13.17
N LEU A 267 -5.73 -11.68 12.05
CA LEU A 267 -6.38 -12.57 11.09
C LEU A 267 -5.38 -13.55 10.44
N VAL A 268 -4.20 -13.07 10.03
CA VAL A 268 -3.15 -13.90 9.42
C VAL A 268 -2.50 -14.87 10.41
N SER A 269 -2.71 -14.66 11.71
CA SER A 269 -2.28 -15.63 12.73
C SER A 269 -3.20 -16.86 12.84
N HIS A 270 -4.30 -16.87 12.11
CA HIS A 270 -5.18 -18.04 11.93
C HIS A 270 -4.66 -18.93 10.81
N SER A 271 -4.69 -20.26 11.01
CA SER A 271 -4.10 -21.28 10.12
C SER A 271 -4.63 -21.26 8.67
N ARG A 272 -5.89 -20.83 8.48
CA ARG A 272 -6.57 -20.76 7.17
C ARG A 272 -6.34 -19.45 6.41
N VAL A 273 -5.77 -18.41 7.05
CA VAL A 273 -5.71 -17.07 6.49
C VAL A 273 -4.30 -16.72 6.03
N ALA A 274 -4.16 -16.39 4.76
CA ALA A 274 -2.91 -15.88 4.19
C ALA A 274 -2.88 -14.34 4.18
N ASP A 275 -1.66 -13.80 4.26
CA ASP A 275 -1.38 -12.38 4.16
C ASP A 275 -1.52 -11.88 2.72
N GLY A 276 -2.45 -10.97 2.48
CA GLY A 276 -2.59 -10.27 1.20
C GLY A 276 -1.94 -8.89 1.21
N GLY A 277 -1.89 -8.22 2.34
CA GLY A 277 -1.36 -6.85 2.43
C GLY A 277 -2.14 -5.85 1.56
N GLU A 278 -1.44 -4.84 1.03
CA GLU A 278 -2.01 -3.78 0.17
C GLU A 278 -1.85 -4.11 -1.32
N VAL A 279 -2.63 -5.07 -1.80
CA VAL A 279 -2.42 -5.69 -3.12
C VAL A 279 -3.03 -4.94 -4.30
N ASN A 280 -4.03 -4.09 -4.07
CA ASN A 280 -4.76 -3.33 -5.12
C ASN A 280 -5.36 -4.19 -6.26
N LEU A 281 -5.56 -5.49 -6.05
CA LEU A 281 -6.03 -6.42 -7.09
C LEU A 281 -7.52 -6.25 -7.37
N LEU A 282 -8.31 -5.88 -6.36
CA LEU A 282 -9.73 -5.58 -6.55
C LEU A 282 -9.93 -4.45 -7.57
N ARG A 283 -9.17 -3.37 -7.43
CA ARG A 283 -9.21 -2.25 -8.38
C ARG A 283 -8.85 -2.70 -9.80
N ALA A 284 -7.88 -3.59 -9.94
CA ALA A 284 -7.50 -4.15 -11.24
C ALA A 284 -8.64 -4.99 -11.84
N ALA A 285 -9.31 -5.84 -11.06
CA ALA A 285 -10.46 -6.61 -11.49
C ALA A 285 -11.66 -5.73 -11.89
N LEU A 286 -11.85 -4.59 -11.20
CA LEU A 286 -12.94 -3.63 -11.45
C LEU A 286 -12.68 -2.68 -12.65
N ILE A 287 -11.54 -2.73 -13.33
CA ILE A 287 -11.28 -1.88 -14.51
C ILE A 287 -12.44 -1.92 -15.52
N PRO A 288 -13.07 -3.07 -15.83
CA PRO A 288 -14.17 -3.12 -16.77
C PRO A 288 -15.41 -2.31 -16.38
N THR A 289 -15.59 -1.96 -15.10
CA THR A 289 -16.71 -1.11 -14.65
C THR A 289 -16.49 0.39 -14.91
N GLY A 290 -15.28 0.79 -15.29
CA GLY A 290 -14.93 2.17 -15.62
C GLY A 290 -14.54 3.01 -14.41
N ASP A 291 -15.36 3.99 -14.08
CA ASP A 291 -15.08 4.97 -13.02
C ASP A 291 -15.51 4.54 -11.60
N HIS A 292 -15.93 3.28 -11.45
CA HIS A 292 -16.42 2.68 -10.20
C HIS A 292 -17.72 3.31 -9.64
N SER A 293 -18.38 4.18 -10.41
CA SER A 293 -19.72 4.69 -10.11
C SER A 293 -20.79 3.62 -10.37
N LEU A 294 -21.99 3.81 -9.81
CA LEU A 294 -23.13 2.95 -10.14
C LEU A 294 -23.48 3.00 -11.62
N ASP A 295 -23.38 4.17 -12.25
CA ASP A 295 -23.62 4.34 -13.68
C ASP A 295 -22.57 3.59 -14.51
N GLY A 296 -21.30 3.62 -14.12
CA GLY A 296 -20.24 2.79 -14.70
C GLY A 296 -20.54 1.29 -14.59
N ALA A 297 -21.02 0.84 -13.44
CA ALA A 297 -21.44 -0.54 -13.19
C ALA A 297 -22.61 -0.97 -14.10
N LEU A 298 -23.63 -0.11 -14.24
CA LEU A 298 -24.76 -0.38 -15.14
C LEU A 298 -24.33 -0.42 -16.62
N ARG A 299 -23.44 0.49 -17.05
CA ARG A 299 -22.85 0.44 -18.39
C ARG A 299 -22.05 -0.85 -18.62
N TYR A 300 -21.29 -1.30 -17.62
CA TYR A 300 -20.60 -2.58 -17.68
C TYR A 300 -21.59 -3.72 -17.88
N GLN A 301 -22.59 -3.83 -17.04
CA GLN A 301 -23.63 -4.86 -17.14
C GLN A 301 -24.32 -4.85 -18.52
N GLN A 302 -24.63 -3.67 -19.06
CA GLN A 302 -25.21 -3.53 -20.40
C GLN A 302 -24.24 -4.01 -21.51
N ARG A 303 -22.94 -3.68 -21.43
CA ARG A 303 -21.95 -4.20 -22.38
C ARG A 303 -21.81 -5.71 -22.33
N MET A 304 -22.04 -6.31 -21.16
CA MET A 304 -21.97 -7.75 -20.92
C MET A 304 -23.34 -8.44 -21.11
N ALA A 305 -24.33 -7.76 -21.70
CA ALA A 305 -25.62 -8.36 -22.01
C ALA A 305 -25.43 -9.64 -22.86
N GLY A 306 -26.00 -10.75 -22.41
CA GLY A 306 -25.80 -12.09 -23.02
C GLY A 306 -24.77 -12.97 -22.30
N ARG A 307 -23.97 -12.43 -21.36
CA ARG A 307 -23.19 -13.26 -20.42
C ARG A 307 -24.09 -13.77 -19.30
N ALA A 308 -23.87 -15.02 -18.89
CA ALA A 308 -24.69 -15.64 -17.84
C ALA A 308 -24.49 -14.98 -16.46
N ASP A 309 -23.24 -14.64 -16.13
CA ASP A 309 -22.87 -14.05 -14.84
C ASP A 309 -21.68 -13.08 -15.01
N PRO A 310 -21.93 -11.86 -15.48
CA PRO A 310 -20.85 -10.89 -15.70
C PRO A 310 -20.15 -10.46 -14.40
N TRP A 311 -20.86 -10.43 -13.28
CA TRP A 311 -20.28 -10.07 -11.98
C TRP A 311 -19.45 -11.18 -11.38
N GLY A 312 -19.90 -12.45 -11.54
CA GLY A 312 -19.09 -13.62 -11.17
C GLY A 312 -17.83 -13.76 -12.03
N GLU A 313 -17.85 -13.35 -13.30
CA GLU A 313 -16.64 -13.28 -14.13
C GLU A 313 -15.61 -12.29 -13.57
N LEU A 314 -16.04 -11.09 -13.11
CA LEU A 314 -15.14 -10.13 -12.45
C LEU A 314 -14.61 -10.67 -11.11
N ALA A 315 -15.48 -11.30 -10.33
CA ALA A 315 -15.09 -11.95 -9.08
C ALA A 315 -14.06 -13.06 -9.34
N GLY A 316 -14.30 -13.89 -10.37
CA GLY A 316 -13.37 -14.93 -10.82
C GLY A 316 -12.01 -14.35 -11.20
N ASP A 317 -11.98 -13.19 -11.89
CA ASP A 317 -10.72 -12.51 -12.25
C ASP A 317 -9.98 -11.99 -10.99
N TYR A 318 -10.69 -11.44 -10.02
CA TYR A 318 -10.09 -11.04 -8.73
C TYR A 318 -9.44 -12.24 -8.01
N PHE A 319 -10.15 -13.35 -7.88
CA PHE A 319 -9.58 -14.55 -7.23
C PHE A 319 -8.42 -15.15 -8.04
N ARG A 320 -8.49 -15.13 -9.37
CA ARG A 320 -7.38 -15.54 -10.22
C ARG A 320 -6.13 -14.68 -9.99
N LEU A 321 -6.29 -13.37 -9.82
CA LEU A 321 -5.19 -12.46 -9.50
C LEU A 321 -4.59 -12.75 -8.12
N LEU A 322 -5.42 -13.05 -7.12
CA LEU A 322 -4.96 -13.48 -5.80
C LEU A 322 -4.18 -14.80 -5.88
N GLU A 323 -4.72 -15.79 -6.60
CA GLU A 323 -4.09 -17.10 -6.77
C GLU A 323 -2.74 -16.99 -7.52
N MET A 324 -2.66 -16.16 -8.55
CA MET A 324 -1.41 -15.89 -9.27
C MET A 324 -0.34 -15.31 -8.34
N ARG A 325 -0.72 -14.47 -7.37
CA ARG A 325 0.23 -13.83 -6.44
C ARG A 325 0.61 -14.74 -5.28
N PHE A 326 -0.36 -15.39 -4.64
CA PHE A 326 -0.19 -16.11 -3.37
C PHE A 326 -0.25 -17.65 -3.51
N GLY A 327 -0.51 -18.16 -4.73
CA GLY A 327 -0.87 -19.57 -4.93
C GLY A 327 -2.27 -19.87 -4.41
N THR A 328 -2.66 -21.12 -4.48
CA THR A 328 -3.96 -21.58 -3.95
C THR A 328 -3.96 -21.46 -2.42
N ARG A 329 -4.81 -20.60 -1.89
CA ARG A 329 -5.03 -20.37 -0.46
C ARG A 329 -6.50 -20.50 -0.13
N ASP A 330 -6.81 -20.90 1.11
CA ASP A 330 -8.19 -20.98 1.57
C ASP A 330 -8.81 -19.57 1.66
N LEU A 331 -8.15 -18.68 2.41
CA LEU A 331 -8.52 -17.29 2.55
C LEU A 331 -7.29 -16.40 2.40
N VAL A 332 -7.46 -15.25 1.73
CA VAL A 332 -6.45 -14.19 1.68
C VAL A 332 -7.11 -12.94 2.25
N VAL A 333 -6.45 -12.27 3.21
CA VAL A 333 -6.94 -10.99 3.70
C VAL A 333 -6.39 -9.85 2.83
N ASP A 334 -7.27 -9.14 2.13
CA ASP A 334 -6.92 -7.94 1.35
C ASP A 334 -7.10 -6.70 2.21
N LYS A 335 -5.99 -6.01 2.49
CA LYS A 335 -5.96 -4.79 3.31
C LYS A 335 -5.63 -3.56 2.46
N THR A 336 -6.13 -3.47 1.27
CA THR A 336 -6.00 -2.27 0.45
C THR A 336 -6.86 -1.15 1.02
N LEU A 337 -6.23 -0.03 1.42
CA LEU A 337 -6.88 1.03 2.21
C LEU A 337 -7.89 1.88 1.43
N ALA A 338 -7.95 1.77 0.09
CA ALA A 338 -8.87 2.53 -0.75
C ALA A 338 -10.18 1.79 -1.07
N HIS A 339 -10.49 0.67 -0.39
CA HIS A 339 -11.70 -0.11 -0.66
C HIS A 339 -12.99 0.68 -0.38
N SER A 340 -12.96 1.68 0.50
CA SER A 340 -14.07 2.60 0.74
C SER A 340 -14.64 3.20 -0.54
N HIS A 341 -13.80 3.46 -1.53
CA HIS A 341 -14.17 4.05 -2.82
C HIS A 341 -14.85 3.09 -3.80
N PHE A 342 -14.78 1.79 -3.55
CA PHE A 342 -15.45 0.76 -4.38
C PHE A 342 -16.28 -0.22 -3.57
N MET A 343 -16.58 0.11 -2.32
CA MET A 343 -17.24 -0.81 -1.37
C MET A 343 -18.56 -1.35 -1.90
N GLY A 344 -19.38 -0.53 -2.55
CA GLY A 344 -20.63 -0.97 -3.17
C GLY A 344 -20.39 -2.06 -4.22
N LEU A 345 -19.42 -1.87 -5.11
CA LEU A 345 -19.07 -2.85 -6.15
C LEU A 345 -18.39 -4.08 -5.57
N LEU A 346 -17.50 -3.90 -4.58
CA LEU A 346 -16.85 -5.00 -3.86
C LEU A 346 -17.89 -5.95 -3.28
N LEU A 347 -18.81 -5.40 -2.49
CA LEU A 347 -19.81 -6.19 -1.78
C LEU A 347 -20.89 -6.74 -2.73
N HIS A 348 -21.13 -6.10 -3.88
CA HIS A 348 -22.00 -6.64 -4.92
C HIS A 348 -21.33 -7.82 -5.65
N MET A 349 -20.10 -7.63 -6.11
CA MET A 349 -19.34 -8.62 -6.88
C MET A 349 -19.01 -9.88 -6.06
N LEU A 350 -18.75 -9.70 -4.74
CA LEU A 350 -18.34 -10.76 -3.81
C LEU A 350 -19.39 -10.92 -2.69
N PRO A 351 -20.52 -11.62 -2.92
CA PRO A 351 -21.54 -11.81 -1.89
C PRO A 351 -21.04 -12.45 -0.59
N GLY A 352 -20.01 -13.32 -0.68
CA GLY A 352 -19.36 -13.94 0.47
C GLY A 352 -18.34 -13.06 1.23
N ALA A 353 -18.11 -11.81 0.80
CA ALA A 353 -17.11 -10.96 1.43
C ALA A 353 -17.54 -10.47 2.83
N ARG A 354 -16.54 -10.38 3.73
CA ARG A 354 -16.64 -9.75 5.06
C ARG A 354 -15.58 -8.66 5.16
N VAL A 355 -15.95 -7.53 5.75
CA VAL A 355 -15.10 -6.34 5.88
C VAL A 355 -14.94 -6.00 7.36
N VAL A 356 -13.71 -5.93 7.84
CA VAL A 356 -13.38 -5.34 9.14
C VAL A 356 -12.93 -3.90 8.91
N TRP A 357 -13.71 -2.93 9.38
CA TRP A 357 -13.41 -1.51 9.20
C TRP A 357 -12.85 -0.93 10.48
N MET A 358 -11.56 -0.59 10.43
CA MET A 358 -10.83 -0.04 11.55
C MET A 358 -11.09 1.46 11.72
N ARG A 359 -11.40 1.85 12.95
CA ARG A 359 -11.46 3.26 13.37
C ARG A 359 -10.50 3.50 14.53
N ARG A 360 -10.00 4.70 14.61
CA ARG A 360 -9.08 5.13 15.68
C ARG A 360 -9.30 6.63 15.93
N ASP A 361 -8.86 7.11 17.12
CA ASP A 361 -8.86 8.54 17.42
C ASP A 361 -8.32 9.35 16.22
N PRO A 362 -9.09 10.36 15.75
CA PRO A 362 -8.75 11.08 14.52
C PRO A 362 -7.46 11.90 14.65
N GLU A 363 -7.16 12.49 15.81
CA GLU A 363 -5.95 13.29 16.00
C GLU A 363 -4.69 12.42 16.05
N ASP A 364 -4.75 11.26 16.73
CA ASP A 364 -3.67 10.26 16.72
C ASP A 364 -3.41 9.73 15.31
N THR A 365 -4.47 9.47 14.57
CA THR A 365 -4.38 8.97 13.19
C THR A 365 -3.81 10.04 12.26
N ALA A 366 -4.31 11.28 12.34
CA ALA A 366 -3.86 12.40 11.53
C ALA A 366 -2.37 12.70 11.76
N LEU A 367 -1.93 12.80 13.02
CA LEU A 367 -0.53 12.97 13.33
C LEU A 367 0.32 11.82 12.81
N SER A 368 -0.17 10.58 12.96
CA SER A 368 0.55 9.40 12.48
C SER A 368 0.67 9.38 10.95
N CYS A 369 -0.37 9.81 10.22
CA CYS A 369 -0.31 9.99 8.76
C CYS A 369 0.68 11.09 8.38
N PHE A 370 0.60 12.26 9.02
CA PHE A 370 1.48 13.40 8.72
C PHE A 370 2.97 13.07 8.95
N ARG A 371 3.30 12.26 9.96
CA ARG A 371 4.66 11.81 10.28
C ARG A 371 5.14 10.60 9.48
N THR A 372 4.30 10.04 8.61
CA THR A 372 4.67 8.88 7.78
C THR A 372 5.02 9.36 6.38
N TYR A 373 6.23 9.03 5.92
CA TYR A 373 6.62 9.24 4.53
C TYR A 373 6.00 8.13 3.67
N PHE A 374 4.88 8.43 3.04
CA PHE A 374 4.26 7.52 2.07
C PHE A 374 4.93 7.63 0.71
N THR A 375 5.02 6.52 -0.02
CA THR A 375 5.70 6.49 -1.33
C THR A 375 4.76 6.82 -2.49
N SER A 376 3.45 6.61 -2.33
CA SER A 376 2.45 6.86 -3.38
C SER A 376 1.01 6.77 -2.83
N GLY A 377 0.06 7.33 -3.58
CA GLY A 377 -1.37 7.08 -3.38
C GLY A 377 -2.04 7.90 -2.27
N VAL A 378 -1.32 8.77 -1.59
CA VAL A 378 -1.82 9.51 -0.40
C VAL A 378 -1.43 11.00 -0.44
N ALA A 379 -1.57 11.66 -1.60
CA ALA A 379 -1.22 13.07 -1.78
C ALA A 379 -1.88 14.04 -0.77
N TRP A 380 -3.01 13.64 -0.21
CA TRP A 380 -3.69 14.35 0.87
C TRP A 380 -2.92 14.36 2.20
N SER A 381 -1.98 13.45 2.41
CA SER A 381 -1.25 13.31 3.69
C SER A 381 -0.16 14.37 3.92
N TRP A 382 0.16 15.16 2.91
CA TRP A 382 1.21 16.18 2.97
C TRP A 382 0.77 17.51 3.57
N SER A 383 -0.46 17.60 4.12
CA SER A 383 -0.99 18.78 4.80
C SER A 383 -2.00 18.36 5.85
N LEU A 384 -1.93 18.96 7.03
CA LEU A 384 -2.90 18.69 8.10
C LEU A 384 -4.33 19.12 7.72
N GLU A 385 -4.48 20.19 6.94
CA GLU A 385 -5.78 20.61 6.39
C GLU A 385 -6.34 19.58 5.43
N ASP A 386 -5.50 19.04 4.56
CA ASP A 386 -5.92 18.06 3.56
C ASP A 386 -6.24 16.71 4.21
N ILE A 387 -5.47 16.32 5.25
CA ILE A 387 -5.78 15.17 6.10
C ILE A 387 -7.18 15.33 6.73
N GLY A 388 -7.50 16.50 7.27
CA GLY A 388 -8.81 16.75 7.90
C GLY A 388 -9.96 16.63 6.90
N ARG A 389 -9.81 17.19 5.68
CA ARG A 389 -10.79 17.06 4.60
C ARG A 389 -10.98 15.60 4.18
N PHE A 390 -9.87 14.89 3.98
CA PHE A 390 -9.91 13.47 3.59
C PHE A 390 -10.60 12.61 4.64
N PHE A 391 -10.28 12.78 5.91
CA PHE A 391 -10.88 12.00 7.01
C PHE A 391 -12.38 12.22 7.11
N ARG A 392 -12.84 13.47 6.93
CA ARG A 392 -14.27 13.78 6.90
C ARG A 392 -15.01 13.04 5.78
N LEU A 393 -14.38 12.93 4.61
CA LEU A 393 -14.95 12.18 3.49
C LEU A 393 -14.99 10.68 3.76
N GLU A 394 -13.93 10.12 4.33
CA GLU A 394 -13.88 8.72 4.75
C GLU A 394 -14.89 8.38 5.85
N ASP A 395 -15.13 9.30 6.80
CA ASP A 395 -16.17 9.13 7.81
C ASP A 395 -17.58 9.08 7.18
N ARG A 396 -17.83 9.90 6.16
CA ARG A 396 -19.09 9.87 5.41
C ARG A 396 -19.27 8.54 4.66
N LEU A 397 -18.22 8.05 4.00
CA LEU A 397 -18.24 6.73 3.33
C LEU A 397 -18.45 5.60 4.34
N HIS A 398 -17.75 5.64 5.48
CA HIS A 398 -17.95 4.65 6.53
C HIS A 398 -19.40 4.62 7.01
N ALA A 399 -19.99 5.78 7.32
CA ALA A 399 -21.39 5.86 7.76
C ALA A 399 -22.35 5.30 6.72
N HIS A 400 -22.17 5.67 5.44
CA HIS A 400 -22.98 5.21 4.33
C HIS A 400 -22.89 3.68 4.14
N TRP A 401 -21.68 3.14 3.98
CA TRP A 401 -21.51 1.72 3.70
C TRP A 401 -21.89 0.81 4.87
N SER A 402 -21.61 1.25 6.11
CA SER A 402 -22.03 0.51 7.31
C SER A 402 -23.55 0.46 7.45
N ALA A 403 -24.26 1.51 7.03
CA ALA A 403 -25.74 1.53 7.03
C ALA A 403 -26.30 0.63 5.91
N MET A 404 -25.66 0.59 4.74
CA MET A 404 -26.09 -0.24 3.62
C MET A 404 -25.81 -1.74 3.84
N PHE A 405 -24.71 -2.09 4.51
CA PHE A 405 -24.25 -3.48 4.66
C PHE A 405 -23.93 -3.83 6.13
N PRO A 406 -24.88 -3.66 7.07
CA PRO A 406 -24.60 -3.78 8.51
C PRO A 406 -24.11 -5.18 8.94
N GLU A 407 -24.52 -6.24 8.25
CA GLU A 407 -24.11 -7.61 8.56
C GLU A 407 -22.76 -7.99 7.93
N ARG A 408 -22.28 -7.21 6.95
CA ARG A 408 -21.08 -7.51 6.18
C ARG A 408 -19.90 -6.61 6.50
N ILE A 409 -20.15 -5.47 7.16
CA ILE A 409 -19.13 -4.52 7.59
C ILE A 409 -19.15 -4.44 9.12
N MET A 410 -18.07 -4.89 9.75
CA MET A 410 -17.87 -4.76 11.19
C MET A 410 -16.93 -3.60 11.48
N THR A 411 -17.41 -2.63 12.24
CA THR A 411 -16.56 -1.54 12.74
C THR A 411 -15.82 -1.96 14.00
N VAL A 412 -14.49 -1.79 14.00
CA VAL A 412 -13.63 -2.08 15.15
C VAL A 412 -12.87 -0.82 15.55
N ASP A 413 -13.05 -0.41 16.80
CA ASP A 413 -12.29 0.69 17.40
C ASP A 413 -10.93 0.20 17.89
N TYR A 414 -9.86 0.86 17.41
CA TYR A 414 -8.48 0.49 17.75
C TYR A 414 -8.21 0.55 19.25
N GLN A 415 -8.71 1.59 19.93
CA GLN A 415 -8.48 1.77 21.36
C GLN A 415 -9.12 0.63 22.16
N GLN A 416 -10.34 0.24 21.77
CA GLN A 416 -11.05 -0.87 22.40
C GLN A 416 -10.39 -2.21 22.12
N LEU A 417 -9.97 -2.45 20.87
CA LEU A 417 -9.25 -3.67 20.52
C LEU A 417 -7.92 -3.78 21.29
N ALA A 418 -7.18 -2.68 21.38
CA ALA A 418 -5.89 -2.66 22.08
C ALA A 418 -6.04 -2.82 23.60
N ALA A 419 -7.09 -2.27 24.20
CA ALA A 419 -7.37 -2.37 25.63
C ALA A 419 -8.00 -3.72 26.01
N HIS A 420 -8.81 -4.30 25.14
CA HIS A 420 -9.60 -5.50 25.42
C HIS A 420 -9.48 -6.56 24.32
N PRO A 421 -8.28 -7.04 23.97
CA PRO A 421 -8.08 -7.99 22.87
C PRO A 421 -8.82 -9.30 23.07
N ALA A 422 -8.95 -9.79 24.31
CA ALA A 422 -9.68 -11.00 24.64
C ALA A 422 -11.20 -10.92 24.31
N HIS A 423 -11.76 -9.71 24.29
CA HIS A 423 -13.14 -9.46 23.90
C HIS A 423 -13.30 -9.30 22.39
N TRP A 424 -12.37 -8.57 21.76
CA TRP A 424 -12.53 -8.19 20.35
C TRP A 424 -12.05 -9.26 19.36
N ILE A 425 -10.99 -10.00 19.68
CA ILE A 425 -10.45 -11.04 18.77
C ILE A 425 -11.50 -12.10 18.42
N PRO A 426 -12.25 -12.68 19.39
CA PRO A 426 -13.31 -13.64 19.06
C PRO A 426 -14.40 -13.06 18.16
N ARG A 427 -14.81 -11.82 18.38
CA ARG A 427 -15.83 -11.15 17.58
C ARG A 427 -15.39 -10.89 16.14
N VAL A 428 -14.11 -10.48 15.96
CA VAL A 428 -13.52 -10.33 14.63
C VAL A 428 -13.44 -11.68 13.92
N ALA A 429 -13.03 -12.73 14.61
CA ALA A 429 -12.98 -14.09 14.04
C ALA A 429 -14.38 -14.55 13.61
N GLU A 430 -15.37 -14.45 14.48
CA GLU A 430 -16.77 -14.80 14.19
C GLU A 430 -17.31 -14.04 12.97
N HIS A 431 -17.10 -12.70 12.91
CA HIS A 431 -17.51 -11.90 11.76
C HIS A 431 -16.87 -12.35 10.45
N CYS A 432 -15.62 -12.81 10.51
CA CYS A 432 -14.87 -13.33 9.37
C CYS A 432 -15.18 -14.81 9.05
N GLY A 433 -16.08 -15.46 9.79
CA GLY A 433 -16.40 -16.90 9.61
C GLY A 433 -15.24 -17.81 10.01
N LEU A 434 -14.45 -17.41 11.00
CA LEU A 434 -13.29 -18.12 11.50
C LEU A 434 -13.53 -18.62 12.94
N GLU A 435 -13.00 -19.80 13.24
CA GLU A 435 -12.89 -20.26 14.63
C GLU A 435 -11.73 -19.53 15.31
N VAL A 436 -11.84 -19.34 16.63
CA VAL A 436 -10.78 -18.66 17.38
C VAL A 436 -9.60 -19.59 17.59
N GLU A 437 -8.42 -19.21 17.14
CA GLU A 437 -7.17 -19.94 17.37
C GLU A 437 -6.29 -19.19 18.37
N PRO A 438 -5.52 -19.92 19.25
CA PRO A 438 -4.63 -19.31 20.22
C PRO A 438 -3.60 -18.35 19.59
N GLY A 439 -3.13 -18.62 18.36
CA GLY A 439 -2.20 -17.78 17.63
C GLY A 439 -2.70 -16.35 17.40
N MET A 440 -4.00 -16.14 17.32
CA MET A 440 -4.60 -14.82 17.11
C MET A 440 -4.35 -13.87 18.29
N PHE A 441 -4.22 -14.39 19.53
CA PHE A 441 -3.88 -13.61 20.72
C PHE A 441 -2.38 -13.32 20.85
N GLU A 442 -1.55 -14.12 20.16
CA GLU A 442 -0.10 -13.98 20.12
C GLU A 442 0.38 -13.53 18.72
N SER A 443 -0.40 -12.73 18.06
CA SER A 443 -0.21 -12.32 16.65
C SER A 443 1.19 -11.76 16.36
N HIS A 444 1.85 -11.15 17.34
CA HIS A 444 3.23 -10.66 17.23
C HIS A 444 4.28 -11.76 17.00
N ARG A 445 3.95 -13.03 17.26
CA ARG A 445 4.85 -14.18 17.03
C ARG A 445 4.78 -14.70 15.58
N THR A 446 3.74 -14.33 14.84
CA THR A 446 3.60 -14.75 13.44
C THR A 446 4.68 -14.11 12.59
N ARG A 447 5.54 -14.93 12.00
CA ARG A 447 6.64 -14.49 11.13
C ARG A 447 6.15 -14.37 9.69
N ARG A 448 6.12 -13.15 9.17
CA ARG A 448 5.82 -12.83 7.78
C ARG A 448 6.60 -11.60 7.33
N GLY A 449 6.77 -11.41 6.03
CA GLY A 449 7.22 -10.14 5.48
C GLY A 449 6.13 -9.08 5.70
N VAL A 450 6.47 -7.92 6.25
CA VAL A 450 5.53 -6.81 6.44
C VAL A 450 6.03 -5.61 5.65
N LEU A 451 5.32 -5.25 4.59
CA LEU A 451 5.69 -4.17 3.66
C LEU A 451 5.10 -2.81 4.04
N THR A 452 4.58 -2.65 5.27
CA THR A 452 3.94 -1.40 5.70
C THR A 452 4.82 -0.61 6.67
N ALA A 453 4.55 0.70 6.79
CA ALA A 453 5.20 1.58 7.78
C ALA A 453 4.95 1.15 9.25
N SER A 454 4.15 0.10 9.48
CA SER A 454 3.81 -0.44 10.80
C SER A 454 4.60 -1.72 11.16
N VAL A 455 5.61 -2.11 10.36
CA VAL A 455 6.34 -3.38 10.53
C VAL A 455 6.85 -3.63 11.93
N GLN A 456 7.45 -2.64 12.58
CA GLN A 456 7.93 -2.78 13.97
C GLN A 456 6.80 -2.93 14.99
N GLN A 457 5.65 -2.28 14.72
CA GLN A 457 4.54 -2.22 15.66
C GLN A 457 3.83 -3.56 15.82
N VAL A 458 3.68 -4.31 14.74
CA VAL A 458 2.99 -5.61 14.75
C VAL A 458 3.87 -6.78 15.23
N ARG A 459 5.16 -6.54 15.44
CA ARG A 459 6.11 -7.51 16.00
C ARG A 459 6.27 -7.41 17.53
N ALA A 460 5.53 -6.50 18.16
CA ALA A 460 5.43 -6.40 19.62
C ALA A 460 4.03 -6.83 20.09
N PRO A 461 3.88 -7.29 21.33
CA PRO A 461 2.56 -7.58 21.90
C PRO A 461 1.60 -6.40 21.75
N ILE A 462 0.29 -6.68 21.69
CA ILE A 462 -0.74 -5.65 21.65
C ILE A 462 -0.63 -4.78 22.89
N THR A 463 -0.50 -3.46 22.71
CA THR A 463 -0.36 -2.50 23.81
C THR A 463 -1.18 -1.24 23.57
N THR A 464 -1.48 -0.51 24.64
CA THR A 464 -2.18 0.79 24.59
C THR A 464 -1.25 1.98 24.44
N THR A 465 0.08 1.78 24.37
CA THR A 465 1.09 2.86 24.35
C THR A 465 0.99 3.79 23.14
N ARG A 466 0.23 3.39 22.13
CA ARG A 466 -0.01 4.21 20.92
C ARG A 466 -1.28 5.04 20.99
N ILE A 467 -2.01 5.01 22.12
CA ILE A 467 -3.19 5.82 22.37
C ILE A 467 -2.77 7.15 22.96
N GLY A 468 -3.31 8.27 22.46
CA GLY A 468 -3.03 9.61 22.96
C GLY A 468 -1.69 10.19 22.53
N THR A 469 -1.04 9.62 21.51
CA THR A 469 0.29 10.07 21.05
C THR A 469 0.25 11.45 20.39
N SER A 470 -0.93 11.95 20.00
CA SER A 470 -1.15 13.29 19.46
C SER A 470 -0.98 14.40 20.49
N ALA A 471 -1.10 14.10 21.79
CA ALA A 471 -1.03 15.09 22.87
C ALA A 471 0.24 15.95 22.82
N ALA A 472 1.41 15.33 22.57
CA ALA A 472 2.68 16.04 22.47
C ALA A 472 2.77 17.05 21.31
N TYR A 473 1.88 16.93 20.32
CA TYR A 473 1.78 17.78 19.14
C TYR A 473 0.48 18.59 19.08
N SER A 474 -0.30 18.63 20.16
CA SER A 474 -1.65 19.20 20.17
C SER A 474 -1.73 20.62 19.62
N LYS A 475 -0.73 21.50 19.94
CA LYS A 475 -0.67 22.88 19.42
C LYS A 475 -0.51 22.97 17.90
N HIS A 476 0.02 21.92 17.27
CA HIS A 476 0.26 21.87 15.82
C HIS A 476 -0.96 21.31 15.04
N LEU A 477 -1.92 20.68 15.73
CA LEU A 477 -3.06 20.00 15.09
C LEU A 477 -4.25 20.91 14.79
N GLU A 478 -4.17 22.19 15.08
CA GLU A 478 -5.28 23.13 14.84
C GLU A 478 -5.72 23.19 13.36
N PRO A 479 -4.81 23.18 12.37
CA PRO A 479 -5.22 23.11 10.96
C PRO A 479 -6.05 21.87 10.61
N PHE A 480 -5.71 20.70 11.19
CA PHE A 480 -6.51 19.48 11.08
C PHE A 480 -7.89 19.64 11.72
N ARG A 481 -7.95 20.08 12.98
CA ARG A 481 -9.21 20.23 13.73
C ARG A 481 -10.21 21.11 12.99
N ARG A 482 -9.75 22.23 12.46
CA ARG A 482 -10.57 23.20 11.73
C ARG A 482 -11.21 22.58 10.48
N THR A 483 -10.49 21.74 9.73
CA THR A 483 -11.01 21.17 8.49
C THR A 483 -11.72 19.84 8.69
N TYR A 484 -11.44 19.13 9.78
CA TYR A 484 -12.11 17.87 10.11
C TYR A 484 -13.48 18.11 10.74
N ARG A 485 -13.59 19.09 11.64
CA ARG A 485 -14.85 19.41 12.33
C ARG A 485 -15.81 20.26 11.47
N GLY A 486 -15.32 20.81 10.39
CA GLY A 486 -16.09 21.52 9.37
C GLY A 486 -16.29 22.92 9.61
#